data_76e95f73a6dcf1a731a592673e9a65e3
#
_entry.id   76e95f73a6dcf1a731a592673e9a65e3
#
_cell.length_a   1.000
_cell.length_b   1.000
_cell.length_c   1.000
_cell.angle_alpha   90.00
_cell.angle_beta   90.00
_cell.angle_gamma   90.00
#
_symmetry.space_group_name_H-M   'P 1'
#
loop_
_entity.id
_entity.type
_entity.pdbx_description
1 polymer ?
#
loop_
_entity_poly.entity_id
_entity_poly.type
_entity_poly.pdbx_seq_one_letter_code
_entity_poly.pdbx_strand_id
1 'polypeptide(L)'
;MFAYLVRRLLYALPILIGVNLLTFALFFVVNSPDDMARMQLGNKRVTAEAISQWKAERGYDKPLFWNGAAQGTGPLTQTIFFQKSARLFVGDFGRAEDGRDIGQEIRSRMGPSLAIALPTFVLGLFAAIAIALTLAFFRATALDFWGVVTCVALMSISGLFYIIGGQWLVAKMWRLVPISGYGAGLEAWKFLILPVVIGILAGLGGSARWYRTLFLEEMDKDYVRTARAKGLAERLVMFRHVLPNALIPILTGVVVVIPQLFMGSLLTESFFGIPGLGSYTIDAIAAQDFAVVRSMVFLGSVLYIVGLILTDISYTLVDPRIRFD
;
A
#
# COMPACT_ATOMS: atom_id res chain seq x y z
N MET A 1 -21.35 -16.68 9.24
CA MET A 1 -20.70 -15.39 8.92
C MET A 1 -20.24 -14.60 10.14
N PHE A 2 -21.09 -14.27 11.10
CA PHE A 2 -20.66 -13.48 12.27
C PHE A 2 -19.56 -14.17 13.08
N ALA A 3 -19.70 -15.44 13.41
CA ALA A 3 -18.66 -16.21 14.13
C ALA A 3 -17.33 -16.29 13.36
N TYR A 4 -17.39 -16.41 12.04
CA TYR A 4 -16.20 -16.39 11.18
C TYR A 4 -15.48 -15.04 11.25
N LEU A 5 -16.22 -13.92 11.12
CA LEU A 5 -15.64 -12.58 11.22
C LEU A 5 -15.02 -12.33 12.59
N VAL A 6 -15.69 -12.76 13.66
CA VAL A 6 -15.13 -12.66 15.02
C VAL A 6 -13.84 -13.47 15.14
N ARG A 7 -13.81 -14.70 14.63
CA ARG A 7 -12.60 -15.55 14.61
C ARG A 7 -11.47 -14.89 13.83
N ARG A 8 -11.77 -14.28 12.67
CA ARG A 8 -10.79 -13.55 11.86
C ARG A 8 -10.24 -12.32 12.59
N LEU A 9 -11.10 -11.54 13.22
CA LEU A 9 -10.68 -10.41 14.06
C LEU A 9 -9.80 -10.86 15.24
N LEU A 10 -10.15 -12.00 15.87
CA LEU A 10 -9.33 -12.58 16.92
C LEU A 10 -7.95 -13.03 16.42
N TYR A 11 -7.85 -13.57 15.20
CA TYR A 11 -6.55 -13.89 14.58
C TYR A 11 -5.76 -12.67 14.13
N ALA A 12 -6.43 -11.57 13.81
CA ALA A 12 -5.76 -10.31 13.49
C ALA A 12 -5.00 -9.71 14.69
N LEU A 13 -5.53 -9.89 15.91
CA LEU A 13 -4.88 -9.35 17.13
C LEU A 13 -3.47 -9.90 17.35
N PRO A 14 -3.20 -11.23 17.39
CA PRO A 14 -1.84 -11.74 17.55
C PRO A 14 -0.92 -11.34 16.41
N ILE A 15 -1.42 -11.19 15.17
CA ILE A 15 -0.63 -10.70 14.05
C ILE A 15 -0.19 -9.25 14.30
N LEU A 16 -1.13 -8.36 14.67
CA LEU A 16 -0.80 -6.97 15.00
C LEU A 16 0.13 -6.85 16.19
N ILE A 17 -0.08 -7.66 17.23
CA ILE A 17 0.83 -7.72 18.38
C ILE A 17 2.21 -8.18 17.92
N GLY A 18 2.31 -9.22 17.11
CA GLY A 18 3.57 -9.71 16.55
C GLY A 18 4.31 -8.66 15.72
N VAL A 19 3.62 -7.98 14.81
CA VAL A 19 4.20 -6.88 14.01
C VAL A 19 4.65 -5.74 14.92
N ASN A 20 3.84 -5.37 15.90
CA ASN A 20 4.17 -4.30 16.85
C ASN A 20 5.40 -4.65 17.71
N LEU A 21 5.48 -5.90 18.20
CA LEU A 21 6.62 -6.39 18.97
C LEU A 21 7.90 -6.47 18.13
N LEU A 22 7.81 -6.97 16.88
CA LEU A 22 8.94 -7.00 15.95
C LEU A 22 9.44 -5.60 15.64
N THR A 23 8.53 -4.68 15.34
CA THR A 23 8.86 -3.29 15.07
C THR A 23 9.49 -2.63 16.32
N PHE A 24 8.93 -2.90 17.50
CA PHE A 24 9.50 -2.42 18.76
C PHE A 24 10.91 -2.97 19.00
N ALA A 25 11.11 -4.26 18.80
CA ALA A 25 12.43 -4.89 18.96
C ALA A 25 13.44 -4.29 17.97
N LEU A 26 13.06 -4.06 16.73
CA LEU A 26 13.91 -3.45 15.72
C LEU A 26 14.35 -2.03 16.12
N PHE A 27 13.44 -1.22 16.64
CA PHE A 27 13.71 0.18 16.97
C PHE A 27 14.25 0.44 18.36
N PHE A 28 14.09 -0.46 19.32
CA PHE A 28 14.49 -0.23 20.72
C PHE A 28 15.43 -1.28 21.29
N VAL A 29 15.54 -2.47 20.66
CA VAL A 29 16.46 -3.52 21.11
C VAL A 29 17.66 -3.60 20.17
N VAL A 30 17.43 -3.58 18.85
CA VAL A 30 18.51 -3.60 17.84
C VAL A 30 19.18 -2.22 17.77
N ASN A 31 18.38 -1.15 17.66
CA ASN A 31 18.84 0.22 17.79
C ASN A 31 18.54 0.70 19.21
N SER A 32 19.53 0.70 20.10
CA SER A 32 19.32 1.17 21.47
C SER A 32 18.92 2.66 21.50
N PRO A 33 18.21 3.13 22.53
CA PRO A 33 17.94 4.56 22.72
C PRO A 33 19.20 5.43 22.72
N ASP A 34 20.33 4.89 23.12
CA ASP A 34 21.62 5.58 23.06
C ASP A 34 22.13 5.71 21.63
N ASP A 35 21.96 4.69 20.80
CA ASP A 35 22.32 4.75 19.38
C ASP A 35 21.44 5.74 18.62
N MET A 36 20.13 5.74 18.90
CA MET A 36 19.21 6.75 18.34
C MET A 36 19.62 8.17 18.71
N ALA A 37 19.97 8.41 20.01
CA ALA A 37 20.43 9.71 20.45
C ALA A 37 21.70 10.14 19.72
N ARG A 38 22.68 9.24 19.56
CA ARG A 38 23.93 9.52 18.81
C ARG A 38 23.67 9.82 17.35
N MET A 39 22.75 9.11 16.68
CA MET A 39 22.38 9.38 15.29
C MET A 39 21.77 10.78 15.12
N GLN A 40 20.88 11.16 16.01
CA GLN A 40 20.17 12.45 15.98
C GLN A 40 21.06 13.64 16.38
N LEU A 41 21.87 13.47 17.42
CA LEU A 41 22.75 14.53 17.92
C LEU A 41 24.04 14.68 17.09
N GLY A 42 24.30 13.74 16.18
CA GLY A 42 25.52 13.71 15.36
C GLY A 42 26.68 12.96 16.01
N ASN A 43 27.36 12.11 15.22
CA ASN A 43 28.41 11.19 15.70
C ASN A 43 29.70 11.86 16.27
N LYS A 44 29.83 13.18 16.20
CA LYS A 44 31.05 13.87 16.64
C LYS A 44 30.84 14.57 17.98
N ARG A 45 31.49 14.05 19.05
CA ARG A 45 31.58 14.65 20.40
C ARG A 45 30.25 14.80 21.16
N VAL A 46 29.38 13.80 21.07
CA VAL A 46 28.16 13.76 21.90
C VAL A 46 28.53 13.39 23.33
N THR A 47 28.20 14.24 24.31
CA THR A 47 28.45 13.97 25.73
C THR A 47 27.41 13.02 26.31
N ALA A 48 27.75 12.32 27.39
CA ALA A 48 26.81 11.43 28.08
C ALA A 48 25.57 12.18 28.60
N GLU A 49 25.79 13.45 29.03
CA GLU A 49 24.73 14.34 29.50
C GLU A 49 23.73 14.67 28.39
N ALA A 50 24.22 14.98 27.17
CA ALA A 50 23.37 15.27 26.03
C ALA A 50 22.52 14.05 25.64
N ILE A 51 23.08 12.84 25.68
CA ILE A 51 22.34 11.59 25.44
C ILE A 51 21.27 11.41 26.51
N SER A 52 21.60 11.58 27.79
CA SER A 52 20.64 11.40 28.88
C SER A 52 19.49 12.41 28.81
N GLN A 53 19.79 13.66 28.50
CA GLN A 53 18.79 14.70 28.31
C GLN A 53 17.89 14.39 27.13
N TRP A 54 18.45 14.02 25.96
CA TRP A 54 17.67 13.63 24.78
C TRP A 54 16.73 12.46 25.05
N LYS A 55 17.20 11.45 25.82
CA LYS A 55 16.35 10.31 26.21
C LYS A 55 15.23 10.73 27.15
N ALA A 56 15.52 11.57 28.13
CA ALA A 56 14.53 12.06 29.12
C ALA A 56 13.43 12.88 28.43
N GLU A 57 13.78 13.79 27.52
CA GLU A 57 12.83 14.61 26.76
C GLU A 57 11.85 13.76 25.95
N ARG A 58 12.28 12.59 25.44
CA ARG A 58 11.47 11.68 24.62
C ARG A 58 10.85 10.53 25.40
N GLY A 59 11.17 10.40 26.69
CA GLY A 59 10.72 9.31 27.55
C GLY A 59 11.35 7.97 27.20
N TYR A 60 12.57 7.99 26.66
CA TYR A 60 13.40 6.81 26.36
C TYR A 60 14.37 6.46 27.49
N ASP A 61 14.29 7.17 28.60
CA ASP A 61 14.99 6.93 29.86
C ASP A 61 14.37 5.78 30.67
N LYS A 62 13.16 5.33 30.30
CA LYS A 62 12.40 4.30 31.01
C LYS A 62 12.86 2.89 30.60
N PRO A 63 12.59 1.87 31.46
CA PRO A 63 12.82 0.47 31.10
C PRO A 63 11.98 0.05 29.87
N LEU A 64 12.50 -0.91 29.09
CA LEU A 64 11.83 -1.37 27.85
C LEU A 64 10.45 -1.97 28.10
N PHE A 65 10.33 -2.95 29.00
CA PHE A 65 9.11 -3.74 29.22
C PHE A 65 8.59 -3.73 30.66
N TRP A 66 9.48 -3.59 31.66
CA TRP A 66 9.11 -3.71 33.05
C TRP A 66 9.84 -2.69 33.93
N ASN A 67 9.09 -1.87 34.68
CA ASN A 67 9.62 -0.89 35.60
C ASN A 67 9.42 -1.35 37.03
N GLY A 68 10.44 -2.00 37.63
CA GLY A 68 10.39 -2.53 38.98
C GLY A 68 10.36 -1.45 40.10
N ALA A 69 10.65 -0.20 39.79
CA ALA A 69 10.63 0.90 40.75
C ALA A 69 9.23 1.56 40.88
N ALA A 70 8.30 1.26 39.97
CA ALA A 70 6.97 1.86 39.94
C ALA A 70 5.96 1.03 40.76
N GLN A 71 4.94 1.71 41.33
CA GLN A 71 3.88 1.08 42.12
C GLN A 71 2.55 0.99 41.38
N GLY A 72 1.65 0.10 41.78
CA GLY A 72 0.33 -0.09 41.20
C GLY A 72 0.40 -0.64 39.78
N THR A 73 -0.19 0.05 38.76
CA THR A 73 -0.10 -0.28 37.36
C THR A 73 1.17 0.23 36.67
N GLY A 74 1.98 1.02 37.37
CA GLY A 74 3.21 1.64 36.91
C GLY A 74 4.26 0.68 36.33
N PRO A 75 4.46 -0.53 36.87
CA PRO A 75 5.43 -1.48 36.33
C PRO A 75 5.26 -1.79 34.85
N LEU A 76 4.04 -1.81 34.34
CA LEU A 76 3.73 -2.01 32.91
C LEU A 76 3.57 -0.70 32.13
N THR A 77 2.84 0.28 32.73
CA THR A 77 2.45 1.51 32.00
C THR A 77 3.59 2.54 31.89
N GLN A 78 4.57 2.51 32.83
CA GLN A 78 5.74 3.37 32.80
C GLN A 78 6.92 2.69 32.10
N THR A 79 6.69 2.12 30.91
CA THR A 79 7.70 1.48 30.08
C THR A 79 7.70 2.09 28.70
N ILE A 80 8.82 1.99 27.98
CA ILE A 80 8.92 2.46 26.60
C ILE A 80 7.91 1.72 25.72
N PHE A 81 7.78 0.40 25.89
CA PHE A 81 6.84 -0.41 25.11
C PHE A 81 5.41 0.10 25.25
N PHE A 82 4.93 0.28 26.48
CA PHE A 82 3.55 0.72 26.69
C PHE A 82 3.31 2.13 26.12
N GLN A 83 4.22 3.05 26.39
CA GLN A 83 4.05 4.45 26.01
C GLN A 83 4.23 4.72 24.51
N LYS A 84 5.02 3.91 23.82
CA LYS A 84 5.38 4.15 22.42
C LYS A 84 4.77 3.13 21.44
N SER A 85 4.48 1.92 21.90
CA SER A 85 3.99 0.85 21.02
C SER A 85 2.57 0.39 21.35
N ALA A 86 2.24 0.17 22.62
CA ALA A 86 0.88 -0.26 23.00
C ALA A 86 -0.19 0.81 22.68
N ARG A 87 0.16 2.09 22.74
CA ARG A 87 -0.75 3.20 22.40
C ARG A 87 -1.18 3.23 20.94
N LEU A 88 -0.40 2.65 20.03
CA LEU A 88 -0.79 2.54 18.62
C LEU A 88 -2.10 1.79 18.43
N PHE A 89 -2.41 0.81 19.30
CA PHE A 89 -3.67 0.05 19.25
C PHE A 89 -4.92 0.88 19.56
N VAL A 90 -4.76 2.01 20.24
CA VAL A 90 -5.85 2.96 20.50
C VAL A 90 -5.84 4.17 19.55
N GLY A 91 -4.99 4.12 18.52
CA GLY A 91 -4.88 5.18 17.51
C GLY A 91 -4.08 6.40 17.99
N ASP A 92 -3.36 6.29 19.09
CA ASP A 92 -2.41 7.32 19.56
C ASP A 92 -1.04 7.04 18.92
N PHE A 93 -0.77 7.74 17.81
CA PHE A 93 0.48 7.62 17.06
C PHE A 93 1.63 8.44 17.69
N GLY A 94 1.30 9.32 18.65
CA GLY A 94 2.28 10.18 19.28
C GLY A 94 2.68 11.38 18.43
N ARG A 95 3.89 11.90 18.71
CA ARG A 95 4.45 13.06 18.02
C ARG A 95 5.73 12.69 17.27
N ALA A 96 5.90 13.33 16.13
CA ALA A 96 7.12 13.30 15.32
C ALA A 96 8.27 14.06 16.05
N GLU A 97 9.49 13.89 15.56
CA GLU A 97 10.67 14.58 16.14
C GLU A 97 10.58 16.11 16.07
N ASP A 98 9.86 16.64 15.10
CA ASP A 98 9.57 18.08 14.95
C ASP A 98 8.40 18.57 15.85
N GLY A 99 7.82 17.69 16.66
CA GLY A 99 6.73 17.99 17.59
C GLY A 99 5.33 17.94 16.99
N ARG A 100 5.17 17.72 15.68
CA ARG A 100 3.87 17.60 15.04
C ARG A 100 3.15 16.31 15.46
N ASP A 101 1.83 16.36 15.55
CA ASP A 101 1.01 15.19 15.84
C ASP A 101 0.95 14.28 14.60
N ILE A 102 1.43 13.02 14.77
CA ILE A 102 1.52 12.05 13.66
C ILE A 102 0.12 11.70 13.16
N GLY A 103 -0.87 11.60 14.04
CA GLY A 103 -2.25 11.28 13.64
C GLY A 103 -2.88 12.38 12.79
N GLN A 104 -2.60 13.65 13.08
CA GLN A 104 -3.04 14.78 12.24
C GLN A 104 -2.34 14.80 10.89
N GLU A 105 -1.02 14.56 10.87
CA GLU A 105 -0.25 14.45 9.62
C GLU A 105 -0.78 13.31 8.74
N ILE A 106 -1.06 12.15 9.31
CA ILE A 106 -1.67 11.03 8.57
C ILE A 106 -2.99 11.46 7.92
N ARG A 107 -3.89 12.08 8.68
CA ARG A 107 -5.20 12.51 8.17
C ARG A 107 -5.10 13.55 7.05
N SER A 108 -4.19 14.52 7.19
CA SER A 108 -4.00 15.58 6.19
C SER A 108 -3.40 15.04 4.88
N ARG A 109 -2.53 14.03 4.96
CA ARG A 109 -1.78 13.47 3.83
C ARG A 109 -2.48 12.32 3.12
N MET A 110 -3.51 11.71 3.73
CA MET A 110 -4.32 10.68 3.10
C MET A 110 -5.01 11.17 1.81
N GLY A 111 -5.53 12.39 1.81
CA GLY A 111 -6.20 12.97 0.64
C GLY A 111 -5.30 13.04 -0.60
N PRO A 112 -4.14 13.69 -0.53
CA PRO A 112 -3.15 13.70 -1.61
C PRO A 112 -2.72 12.30 -2.09
N SER A 113 -2.48 11.35 -1.19
CA SER A 113 -2.17 9.96 -1.57
C SER A 113 -3.29 9.32 -2.36
N LEU A 114 -4.54 9.43 -1.88
CA LEU A 114 -5.71 8.89 -2.57
C LEU A 114 -5.96 9.57 -3.93
N ALA A 115 -5.66 10.85 -4.06
CA ALA A 115 -5.82 11.58 -5.31
C ALA A 115 -4.97 11.01 -6.46
N ILE A 116 -3.87 10.32 -6.15
CA ILE A 116 -3.07 9.58 -7.13
C ILE A 116 -3.48 8.12 -7.17
N ALA A 117 -3.54 7.47 -6.00
CA ALA A 117 -3.70 6.03 -5.91
C ALA A 117 -5.04 5.56 -6.49
N LEU A 118 -6.14 6.26 -6.19
CA LEU A 118 -7.47 5.86 -6.65
C LEU A 118 -7.65 5.95 -8.17
N PRO A 119 -7.32 7.07 -8.86
CA PRO A 119 -7.37 7.10 -10.32
C PRO A 119 -6.42 6.10 -10.98
N THR A 120 -5.20 5.97 -10.48
CA THR A 120 -4.23 4.99 -10.97
C THR A 120 -4.79 3.58 -10.90
N PHE A 121 -5.37 3.22 -9.78
CA PHE A 121 -5.94 1.90 -9.55
C PHE A 121 -7.16 1.64 -10.44
N VAL A 122 -8.13 2.55 -10.46
CA VAL A 122 -9.37 2.38 -11.22
C VAL A 122 -9.10 2.35 -12.73
N LEU A 123 -8.37 3.35 -13.25
CA LEU A 123 -8.05 3.42 -14.67
C LEU A 123 -7.12 2.28 -15.10
N GLY A 124 -6.14 1.93 -14.24
CA GLY A 124 -5.24 0.80 -14.47
C GLY A 124 -5.97 -0.53 -14.51
N LEU A 125 -6.94 -0.76 -13.62
CA LEU A 125 -7.78 -1.94 -13.59
C LEU A 125 -8.59 -2.08 -14.91
N PHE A 126 -9.29 -1.03 -15.32
CA PHE A 126 -10.06 -1.05 -16.56
C PHE A 126 -9.17 -1.24 -17.79
N ALA A 127 -8.03 -0.55 -17.85
CA ALA A 127 -7.08 -0.71 -18.96
C ALA A 127 -6.52 -2.14 -19.02
N ALA A 128 -6.14 -2.71 -17.88
CA ALA A 128 -5.61 -4.07 -17.81
C ALA A 128 -6.66 -5.11 -18.22
N ILE A 129 -7.92 -4.97 -17.76
CA ILE A 129 -9.02 -5.85 -18.17
C ILE A 129 -9.28 -5.74 -19.66
N ALA A 130 -9.34 -4.51 -20.22
CA ALA A 130 -9.60 -4.29 -21.64
C ALA A 130 -8.51 -4.91 -22.51
N ILE A 131 -7.23 -4.71 -22.16
CA ILE A 131 -6.10 -5.31 -22.86
C ILE A 131 -6.13 -6.83 -22.73
N ALA A 132 -6.31 -7.36 -21.53
CA ALA A 132 -6.35 -8.79 -21.29
C ALA A 132 -7.47 -9.49 -22.07
N LEU A 133 -8.67 -8.89 -22.08
CA LEU A 133 -9.82 -9.39 -22.83
C LEU A 133 -9.56 -9.37 -24.33
N THR A 134 -8.94 -8.30 -24.85
CA THR A 134 -8.56 -8.18 -26.27
C THR A 134 -7.54 -9.26 -26.65
N LEU A 135 -6.50 -9.46 -25.84
CA LEU A 135 -5.48 -10.48 -26.10
C LEU A 135 -6.06 -11.90 -26.02
N ALA A 136 -6.97 -12.16 -25.07
CA ALA A 136 -7.65 -13.45 -24.97
C ALA A 136 -8.60 -13.70 -26.15
N PHE A 137 -9.31 -12.66 -26.60
CA PHE A 137 -10.20 -12.75 -27.78
C PHE A 137 -9.45 -13.09 -29.06
N PHE A 138 -8.28 -12.46 -29.27
CA PHE A 138 -7.43 -12.71 -30.42
C PHE A 138 -6.32 -13.72 -30.14
N ARG A 139 -6.57 -14.69 -29.25
CA ARG A 139 -5.57 -15.70 -28.86
C ARG A 139 -4.95 -16.40 -30.07
N ALA A 140 -3.67 -16.73 -29.99
CA ALA A 140 -2.89 -17.39 -31.03
C ALA A 140 -2.73 -16.62 -32.36
N THR A 141 -3.03 -15.31 -32.36
CA THR A 141 -2.75 -14.41 -33.49
C THR A 141 -1.49 -13.59 -33.25
N ALA A 142 -1.00 -12.88 -34.26
CA ALA A 142 0.11 -11.94 -34.13
C ALA A 142 -0.18 -10.82 -33.13
N LEU A 143 -1.44 -10.38 -32.97
CA LEU A 143 -1.86 -9.38 -31.99
C LEU A 143 -1.65 -9.90 -30.57
N ASP A 144 -2.05 -11.12 -30.30
CA ASP A 144 -1.82 -11.75 -29.00
C ASP A 144 -0.32 -11.89 -28.69
N PHE A 145 0.46 -12.39 -29.65
CA PHE A 145 1.90 -12.54 -29.49
C PHE A 145 2.59 -11.21 -29.16
N TRP A 146 2.41 -10.19 -29.99
CA TRP A 146 3.03 -8.88 -29.77
C TRP A 146 2.47 -8.15 -28.56
N GLY A 147 1.19 -8.36 -28.25
CA GLY A 147 0.58 -7.83 -27.03
C GLY A 147 1.21 -8.41 -25.77
N VAL A 148 1.45 -9.72 -25.71
CA VAL A 148 2.16 -10.35 -24.60
C VAL A 148 3.62 -9.89 -24.53
N VAL A 149 4.31 -9.78 -25.68
CA VAL A 149 5.69 -9.25 -25.72
C VAL A 149 5.72 -7.82 -25.16
N THR A 150 4.77 -6.96 -25.54
CA THR A 150 4.65 -5.60 -25.02
C THR A 150 4.40 -5.60 -23.51
N CYS A 151 3.50 -6.44 -23.02
CA CYS A 151 3.27 -6.57 -21.56
C CYS A 151 4.54 -6.99 -20.82
N VAL A 152 5.31 -7.94 -21.37
CA VAL A 152 6.59 -8.37 -20.76
C VAL A 152 7.61 -7.24 -20.81
N ALA A 153 7.71 -6.50 -21.90
CA ALA A 153 8.59 -5.35 -22.02
C ALA A 153 8.24 -4.26 -20.97
N LEU A 154 6.94 -3.94 -20.84
CA LEU A 154 6.48 -2.96 -19.84
C LEU A 154 6.84 -3.38 -18.40
N MET A 155 6.60 -4.63 -18.04
CA MET A 155 6.90 -5.11 -16.68
C MET A 155 8.39 -5.28 -16.40
N SER A 156 9.24 -5.33 -17.43
CA SER A 156 10.69 -5.44 -17.29
C SER A 156 11.37 -4.11 -16.94
N ILE A 157 10.67 -2.99 -17.13
CA ILE A 157 11.18 -1.66 -16.81
C ILE A 157 10.88 -1.35 -15.34
N SER A 158 11.90 -0.95 -14.59
CA SER A 158 11.71 -0.53 -13.18
C SER A 158 10.79 0.69 -13.08
N GLY A 159 9.95 0.75 -12.03
CA GLY A 159 9.08 1.90 -11.75
C GLY A 159 9.82 3.23 -11.67
N LEU A 160 11.07 3.24 -11.19
CA LEU A 160 11.91 4.44 -11.16
C LEU A 160 12.22 4.97 -12.56
N PHE A 161 12.47 4.09 -13.54
CA PHE A 161 12.71 4.53 -14.92
C PHE A 161 11.45 5.15 -15.54
N TYR A 162 10.26 4.63 -15.22
CA TYR A 162 9.01 5.26 -15.64
C TYR A 162 8.86 6.67 -15.05
N ILE A 163 9.17 6.84 -13.76
CA ILE A 163 9.08 8.14 -13.08
C ILE A 163 10.08 9.12 -13.69
N ILE A 164 11.37 8.79 -13.71
CA ILE A 164 12.43 9.68 -14.19
C ILE A 164 12.27 9.95 -15.69
N GLY A 165 12.04 8.90 -16.47
CA GLY A 165 11.83 9.01 -17.92
C GLY A 165 10.59 9.84 -18.28
N GLY A 166 9.49 9.63 -17.55
CA GLY A 166 8.26 10.40 -17.74
C GLY A 166 8.42 11.86 -17.38
N GLN A 167 9.07 12.18 -16.25
CA GLN A 167 9.38 13.56 -15.87
C GLN A 167 10.29 14.23 -16.91
N TRP A 168 11.32 13.53 -17.37
CA TRP A 168 12.24 14.06 -18.38
C TRP A 168 11.56 14.30 -19.72
N LEU A 169 10.81 13.31 -20.23
CA LEU A 169 10.19 13.37 -21.56
C LEU A 169 8.98 14.31 -21.56
N VAL A 170 8.01 14.08 -20.67
CA VAL A 170 6.68 14.74 -20.71
C VAL A 170 6.72 16.12 -20.06
N ALA A 171 7.40 16.24 -18.90
CA ALA A 171 7.41 17.49 -18.16
C ALA A 171 8.55 18.43 -18.60
N LYS A 172 9.77 17.91 -18.81
CA LYS A 172 10.93 18.76 -19.15
C LYS A 172 11.03 19.03 -20.65
N MET A 173 10.95 17.99 -21.51
CA MET A 173 11.08 18.16 -22.97
C MET A 173 9.83 18.73 -23.60
N TRP A 174 8.69 18.07 -23.38
CA TRP A 174 7.43 18.48 -24.02
C TRP A 174 6.69 19.58 -23.25
N ARG A 175 7.03 19.81 -21.97
CA ARG A 175 6.43 20.83 -21.09
C ARG A 175 4.90 20.77 -21.04
N LEU A 176 4.34 19.58 -21.10
CA LEU A 176 2.88 19.38 -21.07
C LEU A 176 2.30 19.48 -19.67
N VAL A 177 3.08 19.13 -18.65
CA VAL A 177 2.68 19.13 -17.23
C VAL A 177 3.86 19.61 -16.36
N PRO A 178 3.59 20.06 -15.12
CA PRO A 178 4.65 20.39 -14.17
C PRO A 178 5.52 19.17 -13.84
N ILE A 179 6.81 19.40 -13.55
CA ILE A 179 7.77 18.33 -13.20
C ILE A 179 7.43 17.74 -11.82
N SER A 180 7.08 18.60 -10.86
CA SER A 180 6.76 18.24 -9.47
C SER A 180 5.89 19.31 -8.83
N GLY A 181 5.31 18.98 -7.68
CA GLY A 181 4.47 19.88 -6.89
C GLY A 181 3.07 19.31 -6.67
N TYR A 182 2.29 20.02 -5.89
CA TYR A 182 0.89 19.70 -5.61
C TYR A 182 0.07 20.97 -5.61
N GLY A 183 -0.89 21.06 -6.50
CA GLY A 183 -1.77 22.21 -6.62
C GLY A 183 -3.04 22.04 -5.80
N ALA A 184 -3.66 23.16 -5.41
CA ALA A 184 -4.97 23.19 -4.76
C ALA A 184 -6.09 23.48 -5.77
N GLY A 185 -7.29 22.99 -5.49
CA GLY A 185 -8.48 23.26 -6.28
C GLY A 185 -8.43 22.69 -7.69
N LEU A 186 -8.97 23.46 -8.66
CA LEU A 186 -9.11 23.02 -10.04
C LEU A 186 -7.78 22.82 -10.81
N GLU A 187 -6.67 23.33 -10.28
CA GLU A 187 -5.37 23.15 -10.93
C GLU A 187 -4.62 21.88 -10.47
N ALA A 188 -5.11 21.20 -9.44
CA ALA A 188 -4.50 19.98 -8.90
C ALA A 188 -4.30 18.89 -9.96
N TRP A 189 -5.24 18.75 -10.90
CA TRP A 189 -5.16 17.73 -11.95
C TRP A 189 -3.89 17.79 -12.81
N LYS A 190 -3.35 19.01 -13.05
CA LYS A 190 -2.10 19.17 -13.82
C LYS A 190 -0.91 18.46 -13.19
N PHE A 191 -0.89 18.39 -11.86
CA PHE A 191 0.16 17.70 -11.10
C PHE A 191 -0.10 16.21 -10.94
N LEU A 192 -1.35 15.76 -11.11
CA LEU A 192 -1.76 14.37 -10.89
C LEU A 192 -1.72 13.51 -12.17
N ILE A 193 -1.90 14.10 -13.36
CA ILE A 193 -1.95 13.35 -14.63
C ILE A 193 -0.72 12.48 -14.82
N LEU A 194 0.47 13.07 -14.74
CA LEU A 194 1.70 12.35 -15.04
C LEU A 194 1.99 11.21 -14.05
N PRO A 195 1.91 11.42 -12.71
CA PRO A 195 2.01 10.34 -11.75
C PRO A 195 1.00 9.21 -11.98
N VAL A 196 -0.26 9.55 -12.29
CA VAL A 196 -1.31 8.56 -12.55
C VAL A 196 -1.00 7.74 -13.81
N VAL A 197 -0.65 8.39 -14.92
CA VAL A 197 -0.30 7.70 -16.18
C VAL A 197 0.91 6.78 -15.98
N ILE A 198 1.94 7.26 -15.29
CA ILE A 198 3.13 6.45 -14.98
C ILE A 198 2.78 5.25 -14.11
N GLY A 199 1.96 5.45 -13.07
CA GLY A 199 1.51 4.36 -12.20
C GLY A 199 0.72 3.29 -12.97
N ILE A 200 -0.14 3.72 -13.91
CA ILE A 200 -0.87 2.81 -14.81
C ILE A 200 0.12 2.03 -15.68
N LEU A 201 1.03 2.70 -16.38
CA LEU A 201 1.98 2.05 -17.28
C LEU A 201 2.88 1.04 -16.57
N ALA A 202 3.36 1.40 -15.37
CA ALA A 202 4.22 0.53 -14.57
C ALA A 202 3.50 -0.75 -14.11
N GLY A 203 2.20 -0.68 -13.81
CA GLY A 203 1.40 -1.83 -13.38
C GLY A 203 0.75 -2.63 -14.52
N LEU A 204 0.58 -2.01 -15.69
CA LEU A 204 -0.26 -2.51 -16.77
C LEU A 204 0.20 -3.86 -17.32
N GLY A 205 1.50 -4.02 -17.56
CA GLY A 205 2.06 -5.24 -18.17
C GLY A 205 1.80 -6.49 -17.33
N GLY A 206 2.04 -6.39 -16.02
CA GLY A 206 1.81 -7.49 -15.07
C GLY A 206 0.33 -7.83 -14.93
N SER A 207 -0.51 -6.82 -14.70
CA SER A 207 -1.94 -7.00 -14.49
C SER A 207 -2.64 -7.53 -15.74
N ALA A 208 -2.36 -6.97 -16.92
CA ALA A 208 -2.97 -7.41 -18.17
C ALA A 208 -2.60 -8.88 -18.50
N ARG A 209 -1.35 -9.27 -18.27
CA ARG A 209 -0.91 -10.65 -18.47
C ARG A 209 -1.57 -11.62 -17.48
N TRP A 210 -1.68 -11.24 -16.22
CA TRP A 210 -2.37 -12.03 -15.19
C TRP A 210 -3.85 -12.23 -15.54
N TYR A 211 -4.56 -11.13 -15.88
CA TYR A 211 -5.98 -11.21 -16.23
C TYR A 211 -6.21 -11.98 -17.54
N ARG A 212 -5.29 -11.89 -18.51
CA ARG A 212 -5.35 -12.71 -19.72
C ARG A 212 -5.33 -14.21 -19.36
N THR A 213 -4.51 -14.64 -18.41
CA THR A 213 -4.49 -16.04 -17.96
C THR A 213 -5.85 -16.46 -17.41
N LEU A 214 -6.48 -15.65 -16.58
CA LEU A 214 -7.81 -15.91 -16.03
C LEU A 214 -8.88 -16.01 -17.15
N PHE A 215 -8.83 -15.13 -18.15
CA PHE A 215 -9.74 -15.21 -19.28
C PHE A 215 -9.54 -16.48 -20.10
N LEU A 216 -8.31 -16.91 -20.35
CA LEU A 216 -8.01 -18.13 -21.09
C LEU A 216 -8.47 -19.37 -20.32
N GLU A 217 -8.23 -19.45 -19.02
CA GLU A 217 -8.71 -20.52 -18.16
C GLU A 217 -10.25 -20.63 -18.20
N GLU A 218 -10.95 -19.52 -18.21
CA GLU A 218 -12.40 -19.49 -18.26
C GLU A 218 -12.94 -19.86 -19.63
N MET A 219 -12.24 -19.52 -20.72
CA MET A 219 -12.61 -19.88 -22.09
C MET A 219 -12.59 -21.40 -22.37
N ASP A 220 -11.85 -22.17 -21.58
CA ASP A 220 -11.71 -23.62 -21.75
C ASP A 220 -12.76 -24.41 -20.95
N LYS A 221 -13.65 -23.76 -20.21
CA LYS A 221 -14.73 -24.38 -19.40
C LYS A 221 -15.84 -24.95 -20.29
N ASP A 222 -16.50 -26.01 -19.82
CA ASP A 222 -17.55 -26.75 -20.58
C ASP A 222 -18.76 -25.89 -20.92
N TYR A 223 -19.17 -24.97 -20.05
CA TYR A 223 -20.29 -24.08 -20.35
C TYR A 223 -19.98 -23.11 -21.51
N VAL A 224 -18.70 -22.72 -21.70
CA VAL A 224 -18.27 -21.92 -22.85
C VAL A 224 -18.30 -22.75 -24.11
N ARG A 225 -17.85 -24.02 -24.06
CA ARG A 225 -17.99 -24.97 -25.20
C ARG A 225 -19.44 -25.18 -25.58
N THR A 226 -20.31 -25.33 -24.59
CA THR A 226 -21.76 -25.45 -24.83
C THR A 226 -22.34 -24.20 -25.50
N ALA A 227 -21.94 -23.01 -25.07
CA ALA A 227 -22.39 -21.76 -25.68
C ALA A 227 -21.97 -21.66 -27.16
N ARG A 228 -20.74 -22.07 -27.49
CA ARG A 228 -20.25 -22.15 -28.88
C ARG A 228 -21.01 -23.20 -29.69
N ALA A 229 -21.27 -24.37 -29.11
CA ALA A 229 -22.04 -25.43 -29.76
C ALA A 229 -23.48 -25.00 -30.11
N LYS A 230 -24.06 -24.08 -29.33
CA LYS A 230 -25.36 -23.44 -29.60
C LYS A 230 -25.29 -22.36 -30.72
N GLY A 231 -24.14 -22.14 -31.36
CA GLY A 231 -23.97 -21.17 -32.45
C GLY A 231 -23.87 -19.71 -32.01
N LEU A 232 -23.60 -19.43 -30.74
CA LEU A 232 -23.44 -18.05 -30.28
C LEU A 232 -22.17 -17.43 -30.87
N ALA A 233 -22.27 -16.16 -31.31
CA ALA A 233 -21.14 -15.42 -31.83
C ALA A 233 -20.04 -15.27 -30.74
N GLU A 234 -18.77 -15.38 -31.11
CA GLU A 234 -17.64 -15.38 -30.18
C GLU A 234 -17.62 -14.13 -29.27
N ARG A 235 -18.00 -12.96 -29.82
CA ARG A 235 -18.19 -11.74 -29.00
C ARG A 235 -19.19 -11.92 -27.86
N LEU A 236 -20.34 -12.53 -28.16
CA LEU A 236 -21.39 -12.76 -27.18
C LEU A 236 -20.93 -13.77 -26.12
N VAL A 237 -20.23 -14.83 -26.54
CA VAL A 237 -19.61 -15.81 -25.64
C VAL A 237 -18.65 -15.11 -24.69
N MET A 238 -17.76 -14.25 -25.21
CA MET A 238 -16.76 -13.56 -24.43
C MET A 238 -17.40 -12.62 -23.37
N PHE A 239 -18.32 -11.74 -23.79
CA PHE A 239 -18.89 -10.73 -22.90
C PHE A 239 -19.96 -11.27 -21.96
N ARG A 240 -20.73 -12.31 -22.36
CA ARG A 240 -21.85 -12.83 -21.57
C ARG A 240 -21.49 -14.04 -20.71
N HIS A 241 -20.48 -14.81 -21.11
CA HIS A 241 -20.12 -16.05 -20.44
C HIS A 241 -18.73 -16.03 -19.82
N VAL A 242 -17.70 -15.53 -20.53
CA VAL A 242 -16.32 -15.53 -20.05
C VAL A 242 -16.08 -14.38 -19.08
N LEU A 243 -16.34 -13.14 -19.51
CA LEU A 243 -16.02 -11.93 -18.76
C LEU A 243 -16.65 -11.93 -17.32
N PRO A 244 -17.95 -12.20 -17.14
CA PRO A 244 -18.54 -12.14 -15.80
C PRO A 244 -17.92 -13.15 -14.82
N ASN A 245 -17.59 -14.35 -15.30
CA ASN A 245 -16.99 -15.39 -14.47
C ASN A 245 -15.50 -15.10 -14.16
N ALA A 246 -14.73 -14.65 -15.15
CA ALA A 246 -13.34 -14.25 -14.96
C ALA A 246 -13.19 -12.98 -14.08
N LEU A 247 -14.23 -12.13 -14.00
CA LEU A 247 -14.22 -10.97 -13.10
C LEU A 247 -14.27 -11.37 -11.63
N ILE A 248 -14.78 -12.55 -11.28
CA ILE A 248 -14.87 -13.00 -9.87
C ILE A 248 -13.49 -13.01 -9.20
N PRO A 249 -12.48 -13.74 -9.70
CA PRO A 249 -11.13 -13.72 -9.12
C PRO A 249 -10.44 -12.36 -9.25
N ILE A 250 -10.73 -11.58 -10.31
CA ILE A 250 -10.19 -10.22 -10.47
C ILE A 250 -10.71 -9.31 -9.36
N LEU A 251 -12.03 -9.26 -9.15
CA LEU A 251 -12.66 -8.41 -8.12
C LEU A 251 -12.23 -8.81 -6.71
N THR A 252 -12.03 -10.08 -6.48
CA THR A 252 -11.49 -10.55 -5.20
C THR A 252 -10.09 -9.98 -4.93
N GLY A 253 -9.21 -10.01 -5.94
CA GLY A 253 -7.88 -9.40 -5.85
C GLY A 253 -7.93 -7.87 -5.67
N VAL A 254 -8.94 -7.22 -6.24
CA VAL A 254 -9.18 -5.77 -6.11
C VAL A 254 -9.47 -5.38 -4.66
N VAL A 255 -10.30 -6.14 -3.95
CA VAL A 255 -10.75 -5.78 -2.60
C VAL A 255 -9.59 -5.69 -1.61
N VAL A 256 -8.60 -6.58 -1.70
CA VAL A 256 -7.44 -6.56 -0.79
C VAL A 256 -6.57 -5.31 -0.98
N VAL A 257 -6.59 -4.71 -2.17
CA VAL A 257 -5.77 -3.54 -2.48
C VAL A 257 -6.41 -2.25 -1.97
N ILE A 258 -7.75 -2.17 -1.88
CA ILE A 258 -8.46 -0.94 -1.53
C ILE A 258 -7.92 -0.25 -0.26
N PRO A 259 -7.76 -0.90 0.88
CA PRO A 259 -7.22 -0.24 2.07
C PRO A 259 -5.79 0.25 1.89
N GLN A 260 -4.99 -0.45 1.07
CA GLN A 260 -3.59 -0.08 0.83
C GLN A 260 -3.44 1.18 -0.02
N LEU A 261 -4.47 1.57 -0.80
CA LEU A 261 -4.46 2.82 -1.55
C LEU A 261 -4.24 4.04 -0.65
N PHE A 262 -4.65 3.95 0.62
CA PHE A 262 -4.45 5.02 1.59
C PHE A 262 -2.98 5.20 1.99
N MET A 263 -2.14 4.17 1.90
CA MET A 263 -0.71 4.27 2.22
C MET A 263 0.08 5.09 1.21
N GLY A 264 -0.48 5.30 0.02
CA GLY A 264 0.19 6.00 -1.06
C GLY A 264 1.36 5.24 -1.68
N SER A 265 2.09 5.92 -2.54
CA SER A 265 3.28 5.40 -3.20
C SER A 265 4.52 6.14 -2.74
N LEU A 266 5.42 5.45 -2.04
CA LEU A 266 6.67 6.00 -1.52
C LEU A 266 7.46 6.78 -2.59
N LEU A 267 7.73 6.14 -3.72
CA LEU A 267 8.56 6.72 -4.77
C LEU A 267 7.81 7.77 -5.59
N THR A 268 6.59 7.45 -6.04
CA THR A 268 5.82 8.36 -6.89
C THR A 268 5.56 9.69 -6.18
N GLU A 269 5.11 9.66 -4.94
CA GLU A 269 4.83 10.88 -4.17
C GLU A 269 6.09 11.70 -3.91
N SER A 270 7.20 11.03 -3.51
CA SER A 270 8.46 11.71 -3.24
C SER A 270 9.04 12.38 -4.48
N PHE A 271 9.11 11.65 -5.61
CA PHE A 271 9.67 12.19 -6.85
C PHE A 271 8.81 13.31 -7.47
N PHE A 272 7.50 13.23 -7.33
CA PHE A 272 6.59 14.27 -7.83
C PHE A 272 6.33 15.39 -6.83
N GLY A 273 6.91 15.33 -5.62
CA GLY A 273 6.74 16.37 -4.58
C GLY A 273 5.29 16.47 -4.10
N ILE A 274 4.58 15.34 -4.02
CA ILE A 274 3.19 15.29 -3.57
C ILE A 274 3.18 15.02 -2.06
N PRO A 275 2.51 15.86 -1.25
CA PRO A 275 2.53 15.75 0.21
C PRO A 275 1.62 14.63 0.72
N GLY A 276 1.91 13.39 0.33
CA GLY A 276 1.15 12.22 0.71
C GLY A 276 1.79 11.43 1.85
N LEU A 277 1.21 10.25 2.18
CA LEU A 277 1.72 9.35 3.22
C LEU A 277 2.99 8.62 2.79
N GLY A 278 3.12 8.33 1.50
CA GLY A 278 4.34 7.74 0.95
C GLY A 278 5.53 8.68 1.08
N SER A 279 5.40 9.94 0.64
CA SER A 279 6.45 10.94 0.79
C SER A 279 6.78 11.20 2.27
N TYR A 280 5.76 11.28 3.14
CA TYR A 280 5.95 11.43 4.58
C TYR A 280 6.78 10.29 5.20
N THR A 281 6.55 9.08 4.74
CA THR A 281 7.32 7.91 5.20
C THR A 281 8.78 7.98 4.75
N ILE A 282 9.04 8.35 3.49
CA ILE A 282 10.41 8.51 2.98
C ILE A 282 11.15 9.63 3.71
N ASP A 283 10.49 10.78 3.91
CA ASP A 283 11.08 11.91 4.62
C ASP A 283 11.42 11.52 6.06
N ALA A 284 10.54 10.78 6.73
CA ALA A 284 10.77 10.27 8.08
C ALA A 284 11.96 9.28 8.15
N ILE A 285 12.10 8.40 7.16
CA ILE A 285 13.25 7.49 7.06
C ILE A 285 14.55 8.30 6.86
N ALA A 286 14.54 9.27 5.97
CA ALA A 286 15.70 10.11 5.70
C ALA A 286 16.08 11.00 6.91
N ALA A 287 15.09 11.51 7.65
CA ALA A 287 15.26 12.28 8.87
C ALA A 287 15.52 11.42 10.12
N GLN A 288 15.47 10.08 9.98
CA GLN A 288 15.58 9.14 11.11
C GLN A 288 14.51 9.36 12.20
N ASP A 289 13.30 9.79 11.79
CA ASP A 289 12.16 9.91 12.69
C ASP A 289 11.51 8.54 12.93
N PHE A 290 12.03 7.85 13.94
CA PHE A 290 11.59 6.49 14.26
C PHE A 290 10.13 6.43 14.75
N ALA A 291 9.60 7.51 15.31
CA ALA A 291 8.21 7.58 15.76
C ALA A 291 7.25 7.52 14.56
N VAL A 292 7.52 8.32 13.53
CA VAL A 292 6.75 8.32 12.28
C VAL A 292 6.88 6.99 11.55
N VAL A 293 8.10 6.49 11.33
CA VAL A 293 8.32 5.22 10.59
C VAL A 293 7.58 4.07 11.25
N ARG A 294 7.68 3.93 12.58
CA ARG A 294 6.97 2.89 13.33
C ARG A 294 5.45 3.03 13.18
N SER A 295 4.94 4.25 13.27
CA SER A 295 3.51 4.53 13.13
C SER A 295 3.00 4.17 11.73
N MET A 296 3.77 4.46 10.68
CA MET A 296 3.45 4.10 9.30
C MET A 296 3.48 2.60 9.06
N VAL A 297 4.46 1.87 9.63
CA VAL A 297 4.50 0.40 9.56
C VAL A 297 3.28 -0.22 10.23
N PHE A 298 2.91 0.29 11.40
CA PHE A 298 1.73 -0.18 12.13
C PHE A 298 0.43 0.11 11.34
N LEU A 299 0.27 1.33 10.83
CA LEU A 299 -0.87 1.72 10.00
C LEU A 299 -0.99 0.83 8.76
N GLY A 300 0.13 0.58 8.05
CA GLY A 300 0.17 -0.30 6.89
C GLY A 300 -0.27 -1.73 7.23
N SER A 301 0.15 -2.24 8.39
CA SER A 301 -0.26 -3.57 8.87
C SER A 301 -1.75 -3.64 9.18
N VAL A 302 -2.31 -2.61 9.80
CA VAL A 302 -3.76 -2.50 10.07
C VAL A 302 -4.53 -2.48 8.75
N LEU A 303 -4.14 -1.63 7.81
CA LEU A 303 -4.79 -1.52 6.50
C LEU A 303 -4.70 -2.83 5.71
N TYR A 304 -3.58 -3.53 5.77
CA TYR A 304 -3.43 -4.84 5.14
C TYR A 304 -4.39 -5.88 5.73
N ILE A 305 -4.51 -5.95 7.05
CA ILE A 305 -5.45 -6.87 7.73
C ILE A 305 -6.89 -6.50 7.39
N VAL A 306 -7.24 -5.22 7.37
CA VAL A 306 -8.56 -4.77 6.92
C VAL A 306 -8.82 -5.24 5.48
N GLY A 307 -7.83 -5.15 4.58
CA GLY A 307 -7.92 -5.66 3.22
C GLY A 307 -8.21 -7.17 3.17
N LEU A 308 -7.52 -7.96 3.97
CA LEU A 308 -7.75 -9.41 4.06
C LEU A 308 -9.17 -9.73 4.56
N ILE A 309 -9.65 -9.03 5.60
CA ILE A 309 -11.00 -9.23 6.12
C ILE A 309 -12.06 -8.85 5.07
N LEU A 310 -11.87 -7.73 4.37
CA LEU A 310 -12.76 -7.32 3.28
C LEU A 310 -12.77 -8.34 2.14
N THR A 311 -11.62 -8.93 1.82
CA THR A 311 -11.53 -10.00 0.83
C THR A 311 -12.32 -11.22 1.23
N ASP A 312 -12.21 -11.67 2.49
CA ASP A 312 -13.00 -12.79 2.99
C ASP A 312 -14.51 -12.52 2.93
N ILE A 313 -14.92 -11.28 3.25
CA ILE A 313 -16.32 -10.86 3.12
C ILE A 313 -16.74 -10.89 1.64
N SER A 314 -15.89 -10.40 0.74
CA SER A 314 -16.19 -10.38 -0.70
C SER A 314 -16.38 -11.78 -1.28
N TYR A 315 -15.61 -12.77 -0.85
CA TYR A 315 -15.80 -14.16 -1.24
C TYR A 315 -17.19 -14.68 -0.90
N THR A 316 -17.69 -14.39 0.31
CA THR A 316 -19.03 -14.83 0.71
C THR A 316 -20.17 -14.12 -0.04
N LEU A 317 -19.93 -12.89 -0.50
CA LEU A 317 -20.92 -12.13 -1.27
C LEU A 317 -20.95 -12.58 -2.74
N VAL A 318 -19.80 -12.94 -3.31
CA VAL A 318 -19.67 -13.32 -4.73
C VAL A 318 -20.03 -14.78 -4.97
N ASP A 319 -19.67 -15.68 -4.04
CA ASP A 319 -20.04 -17.10 -4.12
C ASP A 319 -20.80 -17.54 -2.87
N PRO A 320 -22.15 -17.52 -2.90
CA PRO A 320 -22.98 -17.97 -1.78
C PRO A 320 -22.82 -19.47 -1.42
N ARG A 321 -22.12 -20.26 -2.25
CA ARG A 321 -21.85 -21.68 -2.01
C ARG A 321 -20.70 -21.88 -1.02
N ILE A 322 -19.86 -20.87 -0.85
CA ILE A 322 -18.79 -20.88 0.16
C ILE A 322 -19.44 -20.57 1.51
N ARG A 323 -19.83 -21.61 2.25
CA ARG A 323 -20.21 -21.49 3.66
C ARG A 323 -18.95 -21.68 4.49
N PHE A 324 -18.52 -20.65 5.17
CA PHE A 324 -17.51 -20.77 6.20
C PHE A 324 -18.20 -21.30 7.48
N ASP A 325 -18.05 -22.58 7.76
CA ASP A 325 -18.46 -23.23 9.02
C ASP A 325 -17.51 -22.84 10.16
#